data_f0601efcaec0a1693465d70ce476ff0d
#
_entry.id   f0601efcaec0a1693465d70ce476ff0d
#
_cell.length_a   1.000
_cell.length_b   1.000
_cell.length_c   1.000
_cell.angle_alpha   90.00
_cell.angle_beta   90.00
_cell.angle_gamma   90.00
#
_symmetry.space_group_name_H-M   'P 1'
#
loop_
_entity.id
_entity.type
_entity.pdbx_description
1 polymer ?
#
loop_
_entity_poly.entity_id
_entity_poly.type
_entity_poly.pdbx_seq_one_letter_code
_entity_poly.pdbx_strand_id
1 'polypeptide(L)'
;KKKSNHNLDMKKVFIRDDEIGKLTLSIDEMTKELQQRTNRAETFSNDLAHEIRNPLASLKSASELLDKTTEKNDSEKLLKIINHDVERIERLITDYSQMLKDEASLSREKMSKINLIEIINSVVEDFKQDLVNQNKNIKIIVSDGVKSKEGYFILGIGNRLEQVVANLLDNSISFSQDSQKIEIKIEETSNNLLMTIKDEGPGFSEASPQKIFKRFYSNRPKSFGKHSGLGLNIVKNIVQLHKGTIAASNRLNTKGAQVEVLLPKFS
;
A
#
# COMPACT_ATOMS: atom_id res chain seq x y z
N LYS A 1 -4.84 -39.76 -0.01
CA LYS A 1 -4.25 -39.60 1.35
C LYS A 1 -5.24 -38.80 2.17
N LYS A 2 -5.92 -39.44 3.14
CA LYS A 2 -6.85 -38.81 4.07
C LYS A 2 -6.05 -37.84 4.95
N LYS A 3 -6.35 -36.53 4.89
CA LYS A 3 -5.95 -35.58 5.93
C LYS A 3 -6.68 -35.98 7.21
N SER A 4 -5.95 -36.48 8.17
CA SER A 4 -6.43 -36.71 9.53
C SER A 4 -6.77 -35.35 10.11
N ASN A 5 -8.07 -35.03 10.19
CA ASN A 5 -8.56 -33.92 10.99
C ASN A 5 -8.39 -34.30 12.47
N HIS A 6 -7.26 -33.96 13.04
CA HIS A 6 -7.13 -33.87 14.49
C HIS A 6 -7.80 -32.55 14.95
N ASN A 7 -9.13 -32.53 14.87
CA ASN A 7 -9.89 -31.63 15.71
C ASN A 7 -9.84 -32.21 17.13
N LEU A 8 -8.82 -31.86 17.88
CA LEU A 8 -8.88 -31.91 19.33
C LEU A 8 -10.14 -31.15 19.73
N ASP A 9 -10.99 -31.81 20.52
CA ASP A 9 -12.25 -31.22 21.01
C ASP A 9 -11.90 -30.14 22.06
N MET A 10 -11.34 -29.04 21.56
CA MET A 10 -10.85 -27.90 22.34
C MET A 10 -11.99 -27.21 23.10
N LYS A 11 -13.25 -27.42 22.70
CA LYS A 11 -14.43 -26.78 23.31
C LYS A 11 -14.54 -27.04 24.82
N LYS A 12 -14.13 -28.23 25.30
CA LYS A 12 -14.19 -28.57 26.73
C LYS A 12 -13.05 -27.91 27.55
N VAL A 13 -11.93 -27.54 26.92
CA VAL A 13 -10.79 -26.93 27.58
C VAL A 13 -10.94 -25.41 27.67
N PHE A 14 -11.66 -24.80 26.74
CA PHE A 14 -11.96 -23.35 26.74
C PHE A 14 -12.91 -22.90 27.88
N ILE A 15 -13.59 -23.85 28.58
CA ILE A 15 -14.55 -23.55 29.65
C ILE A 15 -13.83 -23.45 31.02
N ARG A 16 -12.50 -23.71 31.08
CA ARG A 16 -11.75 -23.69 32.34
C ARG A 16 -11.24 -22.27 32.62
N ASP A 17 -11.47 -21.81 33.82
CA ASP A 17 -11.06 -20.49 34.34
C ASP A 17 -9.72 -20.54 35.12
N ASP A 18 -8.97 -21.61 34.90
CA ASP A 18 -7.67 -21.87 35.55
C ASP A 18 -6.50 -21.57 34.60
N GLU A 19 -5.26 -21.76 35.07
CA GLU A 19 -4.02 -21.56 34.31
C GLU A 19 -3.99 -22.36 33.00
N ILE A 20 -4.61 -23.57 33.01
CA ILE A 20 -4.68 -24.44 31.82
C ILE A 20 -5.61 -23.84 30.77
N GLY A 21 -6.74 -23.26 31.20
CA GLY A 21 -7.64 -22.55 30.31
C GLY A 21 -6.97 -21.34 29.65
N LYS A 22 -6.25 -20.52 30.41
CA LYS A 22 -5.47 -19.38 29.90
C LYS A 22 -4.37 -19.81 28.92
N LEU A 23 -3.64 -20.88 29.26
CA LEU A 23 -2.61 -21.43 28.36
C LEU A 23 -3.22 -21.93 27.03
N THR A 24 -4.36 -22.61 27.10
CA THR A 24 -5.06 -23.10 25.91
C THR A 24 -5.53 -21.97 25.01
N LEU A 25 -6.08 -20.88 25.58
CA LEU A 25 -6.46 -19.68 24.81
C LEU A 25 -5.24 -19.05 24.12
N SER A 26 -4.12 -18.91 24.85
CA SER A 26 -2.89 -18.36 24.26
C SER A 26 -2.35 -19.24 23.12
N ILE A 27 -2.40 -20.57 23.26
CA ILE A 27 -1.98 -21.50 22.19
C ILE A 27 -2.93 -21.40 20.99
N ASP A 28 -4.24 -21.30 21.20
CA ASP A 28 -5.22 -21.14 20.12
C ASP A 28 -5.03 -19.82 19.38
N GLU A 29 -4.80 -18.72 20.09
CA GLU A 29 -4.46 -17.42 19.50
C GLU A 29 -3.17 -17.49 18.67
N MET A 30 -2.11 -18.06 19.22
CA MET A 30 -0.84 -18.25 18.51
C MET A 30 -1.02 -19.12 17.25
N THR A 31 -1.80 -20.20 17.35
CA THR A 31 -2.07 -21.10 16.23
C THR A 31 -2.86 -20.41 15.14
N LYS A 32 -3.88 -19.62 15.50
CA LYS A 32 -4.65 -18.80 14.57
C LYS A 32 -3.78 -17.75 13.89
N GLU A 33 -2.94 -17.08 14.65
CA GLU A 33 -2.01 -16.08 14.10
C GLU A 33 -1.03 -16.73 13.11
N LEU A 34 -0.44 -17.87 13.47
CA LEU A 34 0.47 -18.62 12.60
C LEU A 34 -0.22 -19.06 11.32
N GLN A 35 -1.44 -19.60 11.43
CA GLN A 35 -2.23 -20.01 10.26
C GLN A 35 -2.56 -18.82 9.35
N GLN A 36 -2.90 -17.68 9.93
CA GLN A 36 -3.13 -16.46 9.15
C GLN A 36 -1.87 -15.98 8.43
N ARG A 37 -0.70 -16.03 9.09
CA ARG A 37 0.59 -15.68 8.48
C ARG A 37 0.92 -16.64 7.33
N THR A 38 0.75 -17.94 7.52
CA THR A 38 0.98 -18.94 6.48
C THR A 38 0.06 -18.72 5.28
N ASN A 39 -1.24 -18.55 5.50
CA ASN A 39 -2.21 -18.30 4.43
C ASN A 39 -1.90 -17.00 3.67
N ARG A 40 -1.45 -15.95 4.37
CA ARG A 40 -1.02 -14.68 3.73
C ARG A 40 0.20 -14.92 2.85
N ALA A 41 1.20 -15.66 3.35
CA ALA A 41 2.42 -15.96 2.60
C ALA A 41 2.12 -16.82 1.35
N GLU A 42 1.26 -17.84 1.46
CA GLU A 42 0.83 -18.67 0.33
C GLU A 42 0.08 -17.85 -0.74
N THR A 43 -0.90 -17.06 -0.31
CA THR A 43 -1.66 -16.20 -1.23
C THR A 43 -0.72 -15.25 -1.95
N PHE A 44 0.20 -14.66 -1.22
CA PHE A 44 1.14 -13.71 -1.75
C PHE A 44 2.15 -14.34 -2.73
N SER A 45 2.64 -15.55 -2.43
CA SER A 45 3.52 -16.29 -3.34
C SER A 45 2.80 -16.62 -4.66
N ASN A 46 1.53 -16.99 -4.59
CA ASN A 46 0.71 -17.25 -5.77
C ASN A 46 0.47 -15.99 -6.60
N ASP A 47 0.13 -14.87 -5.95
CA ASP A 47 -0.06 -13.58 -6.61
C ASP A 47 1.22 -13.14 -7.35
N LEU A 48 2.39 -13.24 -6.69
CA LEU A 48 3.69 -12.92 -7.29
C LEU A 48 4.02 -13.81 -8.49
N ALA A 49 3.79 -15.12 -8.36
CA ALA A 49 4.04 -16.07 -9.45
C ALA A 49 3.19 -15.74 -10.68
N HIS A 50 1.95 -15.30 -10.49
CA HIS A 50 1.08 -14.85 -11.58
C HIS A 50 1.58 -13.55 -12.22
N GLU A 51 1.99 -12.55 -11.41
CA GLU A 51 2.48 -11.26 -11.89
C GLU A 51 3.85 -11.35 -12.59
N ILE A 52 4.69 -12.32 -12.23
CA ILE A 52 5.96 -12.58 -12.94
C ILE A 52 5.72 -13.37 -14.24
N ARG A 53 4.76 -14.30 -14.25
CA ARG A 53 4.48 -15.12 -15.44
C ARG A 53 4.04 -14.28 -16.64
N ASN A 54 3.28 -13.22 -16.42
CA ASN A 54 2.79 -12.36 -17.49
C ASN A 54 3.93 -11.66 -18.28
N PRO A 55 4.84 -10.91 -17.65
CA PRO A 55 5.97 -10.31 -18.37
C PRO A 55 6.92 -11.35 -18.94
N LEU A 56 7.11 -12.51 -18.29
CA LEU A 56 7.91 -13.60 -18.86
C LEU A 56 7.32 -14.15 -20.16
N ALA A 57 6.00 -14.31 -20.24
CA ALA A 57 5.33 -14.73 -21.47
C ALA A 57 5.49 -13.68 -22.58
N SER A 58 5.38 -12.40 -22.25
CA SER A 58 5.60 -11.29 -23.17
C SER A 58 7.05 -11.24 -23.66
N LEU A 59 8.03 -11.37 -22.75
CA LEU A 59 9.46 -11.46 -23.09
C LEU A 59 9.74 -12.60 -24.05
N LYS A 60 9.21 -13.80 -23.76
CA LYS A 60 9.38 -14.97 -24.63
C LYS A 60 8.84 -14.70 -26.02
N SER A 61 7.61 -14.17 -26.13
CA SER A 61 6.99 -13.85 -27.42
C SER A 61 7.76 -12.77 -28.19
N ALA A 62 8.24 -11.73 -27.50
CA ALA A 62 9.04 -10.68 -28.12
C ALA A 62 10.39 -11.19 -28.61
N SER A 63 11.05 -12.09 -27.85
CA SER A 63 12.30 -12.74 -28.25
C SER A 63 12.12 -13.65 -29.47
N GLU A 64 11.06 -14.46 -29.51
CA GLU A 64 10.76 -15.33 -30.65
C GLU A 64 10.43 -14.55 -31.94
N LEU A 65 9.84 -13.36 -31.80
CA LEU A 65 9.59 -12.46 -32.92
C LEU A 65 10.86 -11.74 -33.36
N LEU A 66 11.74 -11.37 -32.44
CA LEU A 66 13.00 -10.70 -32.73
C LEU A 66 13.90 -11.55 -33.63
N ASP A 67 13.94 -12.87 -33.37
CA ASP A 67 14.70 -13.83 -34.19
C ASP A 67 14.20 -13.94 -35.65
N LYS A 68 12.93 -13.57 -35.89
CA LYS A 68 12.29 -13.67 -37.21
C LYS A 68 12.19 -12.32 -37.92
N THR A 69 12.53 -11.21 -37.24
CA THR A 69 12.35 -9.86 -37.76
C THR A 69 13.62 -9.38 -38.43
N THR A 70 13.51 -8.96 -39.69
CA THR A 70 14.60 -8.36 -40.47
C THR A 70 14.52 -6.84 -40.53
N GLU A 71 13.39 -6.23 -40.17
CA GLU A 71 13.20 -4.80 -40.18
C GLU A 71 13.71 -4.13 -38.91
N LYS A 72 14.62 -3.18 -39.07
CA LYS A 72 15.25 -2.45 -37.96
C LYS A 72 14.25 -1.77 -37.04
N ASN A 73 13.21 -1.15 -37.59
CA ASN A 73 12.20 -0.43 -36.80
C ASN A 73 11.36 -1.37 -35.91
N ASP A 74 11.07 -2.58 -36.37
CA ASP A 74 10.32 -3.55 -35.59
C ASP A 74 11.18 -4.23 -34.53
N SER A 75 12.49 -4.47 -34.84
CA SER A 75 13.47 -4.90 -33.86
C SER A 75 13.61 -3.90 -32.69
N GLU A 76 13.66 -2.60 -32.97
CA GLU A 76 13.70 -1.55 -31.94
C GLU A 76 12.46 -1.52 -31.05
N LYS A 77 11.27 -1.77 -31.61
CA LYS A 77 10.02 -1.88 -30.84
C LYS A 77 10.02 -3.11 -29.93
N LEU A 78 10.47 -4.26 -30.44
CA LEU A 78 10.55 -5.49 -29.68
C LEU A 78 11.56 -5.37 -28.51
N LEU A 79 12.73 -4.77 -28.77
CA LEU A 79 13.71 -4.48 -27.71
C LEU A 79 13.17 -3.55 -26.62
N LYS A 80 12.36 -2.55 -26.98
CA LYS A 80 11.68 -1.69 -26.00
C LYS A 80 10.70 -2.48 -25.14
N ILE A 81 9.96 -3.45 -25.72
CA ILE A 81 9.05 -4.32 -24.96
C ILE A 81 9.85 -5.18 -23.99
N ILE A 82 10.95 -5.80 -24.47
CA ILE A 82 11.83 -6.65 -23.65
C ILE A 82 12.36 -5.85 -22.46
N ASN A 83 12.99 -4.70 -22.70
CA ASN A 83 13.53 -3.86 -21.63
C ASN A 83 12.46 -3.42 -20.64
N HIS A 84 11.27 -3.08 -21.16
CA HIS A 84 10.12 -2.73 -20.32
C HIS A 84 9.71 -3.85 -19.37
N ASP A 85 9.66 -5.09 -19.87
CA ASP A 85 9.21 -6.22 -19.06
C ASP A 85 10.29 -6.67 -18.06
N VAL A 86 11.59 -6.55 -18.42
CA VAL A 86 12.71 -6.75 -17.48
C VAL A 86 12.62 -5.76 -16.33
N GLU A 87 12.52 -4.45 -16.60
CA GLU A 87 12.38 -3.43 -15.56
C GLU A 87 11.12 -3.64 -14.67
N ARG A 88 10.05 -4.21 -15.24
CA ARG A 88 8.86 -4.55 -14.50
C ARG A 88 9.12 -5.69 -13.51
N ILE A 89 9.82 -6.74 -13.95
CA ILE A 89 10.19 -7.89 -13.09
C ILE A 89 11.13 -7.43 -11.97
N GLU A 90 12.16 -6.64 -12.28
CA GLU A 90 13.08 -6.11 -11.26
C GLU A 90 12.36 -5.33 -10.17
N ARG A 91 11.40 -4.48 -10.56
CA ARG A 91 10.57 -3.75 -9.59
C ARG A 91 9.68 -4.66 -8.76
N LEU A 92 9.03 -5.63 -9.38
CA LEU A 92 8.20 -6.61 -8.65
C LEU A 92 9.02 -7.35 -7.59
N ILE A 93 10.27 -7.75 -7.92
CA ILE A 93 11.17 -8.44 -6.97
C ILE A 93 11.61 -7.49 -5.86
N THR A 94 11.96 -6.25 -6.18
CA THR A 94 12.39 -5.24 -5.20
C THR A 94 11.27 -4.92 -4.21
N ASP A 95 10.09 -4.61 -4.72
CA ASP A 95 8.91 -4.30 -3.91
C ASP A 95 8.48 -5.51 -3.06
N TYR A 96 8.60 -6.72 -3.61
CA TYR A 96 8.38 -7.97 -2.87
C TYR A 96 9.35 -8.13 -1.71
N SER A 97 10.64 -7.94 -1.97
CA SER A 97 11.67 -8.06 -0.95
C SER A 97 11.49 -7.03 0.16
N GLN A 98 11.11 -5.80 -0.20
CA GLN A 98 10.83 -4.75 0.77
C GLN A 98 9.60 -5.09 1.62
N MET A 99 8.52 -5.57 1.01
CA MET A 99 7.31 -5.95 1.72
C MET A 99 7.56 -7.10 2.72
N LEU A 100 8.39 -8.10 2.37
CA LEU A 100 8.78 -9.17 3.30
C LEU A 100 9.60 -8.65 4.50
N LYS A 101 10.53 -7.73 4.25
CA LYS A 101 11.29 -7.06 5.32
C LYS A 101 10.35 -6.28 6.24
N ASP A 102 9.40 -5.57 5.67
CA ASP A 102 8.42 -4.78 6.40
C ASP A 102 7.54 -5.69 7.27
N GLU A 103 7.04 -6.80 6.74
CA GLU A 103 6.24 -7.76 7.50
C GLU A 103 7.02 -8.42 8.65
N ALA A 104 8.30 -8.74 8.42
CA ALA A 104 9.18 -9.28 9.46
C ALA A 104 9.50 -8.25 10.56
N SER A 105 9.62 -6.97 10.22
CA SER A 105 9.93 -5.92 11.19
C SER A 105 8.70 -5.51 12.02
N LEU A 106 7.49 -5.58 11.46
CA LEU A 106 6.24 -5.25 12.15
C LEU A 106 6.06 -6.02 13.48
N SER A 107 6.59 -7.25 13.59
CA SER A 107 6.51 -8.05 14.82
C SER A 107 7.47 -7.58 15.92
N ARG A 108 8.41 -6.68 15.63
CA ARG A 108 9.46 -6.19 16.54
C ARG A 108 9.31 -4.71 16.90
N GLU A 109 8.58 -3.96 16.09
CA GLU A 109 8.40 -2.52 16.26
C GLU A 109 7.38 -2.24 17.37
N LYS A 110 7.71 -1.29 18.25
CA LYS A 110 6.82 -0.89 19.36
C LYS A 110 6.01 0.35 18.95
N MET A 111 4.73 0.30 19.24
CA MET A 111 3.87 1.48 19.11
C MET A 111 4.26 2.53 20.16
N SER A 112 4.29 3.79 19.77
CA SER A 112 4.54 4.95 20.61
C SER A 112 3.54 6.06 20.33
N LYS A 113 3.46 7.05 21.22
CA LYS A 113 2.66 8.26 20.99
C LYS A 113 3.33 9.10 19.92
N ILE A 114 2.63 9.37 18.84
CA ILE A 114 3.14 10.04 17.64
C ILE A 114 2.23 11.18 17.27
N ASN A 115 2.82 12.32 16.90
CA ASN A 115 2.09 13.44 16.33
C ASN A 115 2.01 13.30 14.80
N LEU A 116 0.83 13.00 14.28
CA LEU A 116 0.63 12.69 12.87
C LEU A 116 0.93 13.88 11.95
N ILE A 117 0.67 15.11 12.38
CA ILE A 117 0.97 16.30 11.56
C ILE A 117 2.46 16.53 11.38
N GLU A 118 3.30 16.15 12.34
CA GLU A 118 4.75 16.25 12.22
C GLU A 118 5.28 15.27 11.17
N ILE A 119 4.76 14.03 11.16
CA ILE A 119 5.07 13.04 10.13
C ILE A 119 4.67 13.55 8.74
N ILE A 120 3.43 14.05 8.61
CA ILE A 120 2.95 14.59 7.34
C ILE A 120 3.87 15.71 6.84
N ASN A 121 4.20 16.66 7.70
CA ASN A 121 5.06 17.78 7.31
C ASN A 121 6.47 17.35 6.92
N SER A 122 7.07 16.41 7.65
CA SER A 122 8.40 15.87 7.32
C SER A 122 8.41 15.23 5.94
N VAL A 123 7.47 14.31 5.67
CA VAL A 123 7.40 13.62 4.38
C VAL A 123 7.08 14.60 3.25
N VAL A 124 6.18 15.57 3.48
CA VAL A 124 5.84 16.58 2.46
C VAL A 124 7.05 17.44 2.09
N GLU A 125 7.90 17.77 3.05
CA GLU A 125 9.10 18.57 2.78
C GLU A 125 10.10 17.80 1.90
N ASP A 126 10.32 16.51 2.16
CA ASP A 126 11.15 15.66 1.32
C ASP A 126 10.63 15.60 -0.12
N PHE A 127 9.32 15.39 -0.30
CA PHE A 127 8.71 15.36 -1.63
C PHE A 127 8.76 16.72 -2.35
N LYS A 128 8.66 17.85 -1.64
CA LYS A 128 8.82 19.17 -2.25
C LYS A 128 10.24 19.37 -2.80
N GLN A 129 11.27 18.94 -2.05
CA GLN A 129 12.65 18.99 -2.52
C GLN A 129 12.86 18.13 -3.77
N ASP A 130 12.30 16.92 -3.79
CA ASP A 130 12.35 16.01 -4.94
C ASP A 130 11.64 16.60 -6.18
N LEU A 131 10.48 17.23 -6.01
CA LEU A 131 9.76 17.89 -7.10
C LEU A 131 10.59 19.04 -7.71
N VAL A 132 11.27 19.83 -6.88
CA VAL A 132 12.19 20.88 -7.35
C VAL A 132 13.36 20.27 -8.15
N ASN A 133 13.98 19.21 -7.65
CA ASN A 133 15.08 18.52 -8.31
C ASN A 133 14.67 17.90 -9.67
N GLN A 134 13.41 17.49 -9.79
CA GLN A 134 12.83 16.92 -11.02
C GLN A 134 12.24 17.99 -11.97
N ASN A 135 12.33 19.28 -11.62
CA ASN A 135 11.70 20.40 -12.35
C ASN A 135 10.18 20.22 -12.56
N LYS A 136 9.48 19.59 -11.61
CA LYS A 136 8.03 19.43 -11.61
C LYS A 136 7.35 20.55 -10.82
N ASN A 137 6.35 21.20 -11.41
CA ASN A 137 5.61 22.28 -10.77
C ASN A 137 4.28 21.77 -10.19
N ILE A 138 4.33 20.90 -9.17
CA ILE A 138 3.16 20.42 -8.44
C ILE A 138 3.15 21.06 -7.05
N LYS A 139 2.00 21.62 -6.64
CA LYS A 139 1.86 22.25 -5.32
C LYS A 139 1.30 21.28 -4.30
N ILE A 140 2.02 21.02 -3.21
CA ILE A 140 1.51 20.23 -2.07
C ILE A 140 1.11 21.19 -0.96
N ILE A 141 -0.15 21.16 -0.58
CA ILE A 141 -0.76 22.03 0.45
C ILE A 141 -1.18 21.15 1.61
N VAL A 142 -0.64 21.44 2.80
CA VAL A 142 -1.06 20.80 4.05
C VAL A 142 -1.96 21.77 4.80
N SER A 143 -3.12 21.32 5.22
CA SER A 143 -4.06 22.09 6.05
C SER A 143 -4.46 21.28 7.26
N ASP A 144 -4.41 21.88 8.42
CA ASP A 144 -5.01 21.39 9.64
C ASP A 144 -6.42 21.95 9.74
N GLY A 145 -7.39 21.12 10.14
CA GLY A 145 -8.73 21.58 10.53
C GLY A 145 -8.66 22.52 11.73
N VAL A 146 -9.77 22.75 12.38
CA VAL A 146 -9.80 23.54 13.62
C VAL A 146 -8.71 23.04 14.55
N LYS A 147 -7.70 23.88 14.81
CA LYS A 147 -6.49 23.53 15.58
C LYS A 147 -6.87 22.74 16.81
N SER A 148 -6.51 21.46 16.85
CA SER A 148 -6.62 20.67 18.07
C SER A 148 -5.76 21.34 19.13
N LYS A 149 -6.36 21.69 20.27
CA LYS A 149 -5.62 22.27 21.40
C LYS A 149 -4.57 21.30 21.97
N GLU A 150 -4.75 20.01 21.71
CA GLU A 150 -3.94 18.92 22.25
C GLU A 150 -2.98 18.30 21.25
N GLY A 151 -3.03 18.70 19.95
CA GLY A 151 -2.26 18.10 18.87
C GLY A 151 -2.91 16.84 18.27
N TYR A 152 -2.34 16.33 17.18
CA TYR A 152 -2.90 15.19 16.41
C TYR A 152 -2.18 13.89 16.78
N PHE A 153 -2.35 13.43 18.04
CA PHE A 153 -1.65 12.26 18.55
C PHE A 153 -2.39 10.96 18.30
N ILE A 154 -1.61 9.94 17.89
CA ILE A 154 -2.06 8.54 17.77
C ILE A 154 -1.07 7.61 18.44
N LEU A 155 -1.49 6.38 18.74
CA LEU A 155 -0.59 5.30 19.12
C LEU A 155 -0.17 4.56 17.83
N GLY A 156 1.12 4.62 17.48
CA GLY A 156 1.55 4.08 16.21
C GLY A 156 3.06 3.83 16.09
N ILE A 157 3.47 3.42 14.90
CA ILE A 157 4.85 3.15 14.51
C ILE A 157 5.24 4.22 13.48
N GLY A 158 6.18 5.12 13.85
CA GLY A 158 6.51 6.34 13.09
C GLY A 158 6.89 6.07 11.64
N ASN A 159 7.91 5.26 11.40
CA ASN A 159 8.40 4.91 10.06
C ASN A 159 7.30 4.25 9.18
N ARG A 160 6.33 3.56 9.78
CA ARG A 160 5.20 2.97 9.05
C ARG A 160 4.17 4.02 8.63
N LEU A 161 3.94 4.99 9.49
CA LEU A 161 3.05 6.11 9.16
C LEU A 161 3.69 7.04 8.13
N GLU A 162 5.01 7.25 8.19
CA GLU A 162 5.77 7.91 7.12
C GLU A 162 5.59 7.19 5.79
N GLN A 163 5.71 5.87 5.77
CA GLN A 163 5.47 5.02 4.58
C GLN A 163 4.04 5.15 4.04
N VAL A 164 3.03 5.29 4.92
CA VAL A 164 1.64 5.55 4.50
C VAL A 164 1.55 6.88 3.75
N VAL A 165 2.08 7.96 4.35
CA VAL A 165 2.03 9.30 3.73
C VAL A 165 2.82 9.31 2.43
N ALA A 166 4.03 8.74 2.42
CA ALA A 166 4.89 8.67 1.24
C ALA A 166 4.23 7.92 0.07
N ASN A 167 3.66 6.73 0.32
CA ASN A 167 2.98 5.96 -0.73
C ASN A 167 1.74 6.67 -1.30
N LEU A 168 0.99 7.39 -0.46
CA LEU A 168 -0.17 8.15 -0.91
C LEU A 168 0.25 9.39 -1.72
N LEU A 169 1.30 10.09 -1.28
CA LEU A 169 1.85 11.24 -2.01
C LEU A 169 2.48 10.83 -3.34
N ASP A 170 3.31 9.78 -3.36
CA ASP A 170 3.91 9.26 -4.59
C ASP A 170 2.83 8.89 -5.61
N ASN A 171 1.75 8.24 -5.15
CA ASN A 171 0.63 7.92 -6.00
C ASN A 171 -0.05 9.19 -6.54
N SER A 172 -0.35 10.18 -5.70
CA SER A 172 -0.98 11.44 -6.12
C SER A 172 -0.10 12.24 -7.09
N ILE A 173 1.20 12.36 -6.82
CA ILE A 173 2.17 13.04 -7.69
C ILE A 173 2.25 12.34 -9.05
N SER A 174 2.26 11.01 -9.06
CA SER A 174 2.40 10.23 -10.29
C SER A 174 1.19 10.34 -11.22
N PHE A 175 0.02 10.71 -10.69
CA PHE A 175 -1.19 10.99 -11.47
C PHE A 175 -1.45 12.47 -11.70
N SER A 176 -0.64 13.36 -11.14
CA SER A 176 -0.76 14.78 -11.31
C SER A 176 0.09 15.29 -12.46
N GLN A 177 -0.40 16.31 -13.17
CA GLN A 177 0.33 17.06 -14.18
C GLN A 177 0.91 18.34 -13.58
N ASP A 178 1.82 18.98 -14.30
CA ASP A 178 2.37 20.27 -13.89
C ASP A 178 1.26 21.31 -13.66
N SER A 179 1.47 22.15 -12.66
CA SER A 179 0.55 23.18 -12.18
C SER A 179 -0.68 22.67 -11.42
N GLN A 180 -0.82 21.36 -11.23
CA GLN A 180 -1.88 20.78 -10.39
C GLN A 180 -1.52 20.82 -8.92
N LYS A 181 -2.54 20.61 -8.07
CA LYS A 181 -2.42 20.68 -6.61
C LYS A 181 -2.72 19.32 -5.98
N ILE A 182 -1.99 19.02 -4.91
CA ILE A 182 -2.27 17.94 -3.98
C ILE A 182 -2.58 18.57 -2.64
N GLU A 183 -3.74 18.27 -2.08
CA GLU A 183 -4.18 18.78 -0.79
C GLU A 183 -4.17 17.65 0.23
N ILE A 184 -3.49 17.88 1.36
CA ILE A 184 -3.49 16.99 2.51
C ILE A 184 -4.22 17.73 3.63
N LYS A 185 -5.28 17.16 4.14
CA LYS A 185 -6.06 17.71 5.25
C LYS A 185 -6.06 16.73 6.41
N ILE A 186 -5.82 17.23 7.62
CA ILE A 186 -6.01 16.47 8.86
C ILE A 186 -7.14 17.10 9.67
N GLU A 187 -8.06 16.29 10.13
CA GLU A 187 -9.21 16.70 10.93
C GLU A 187 -9.37 15.77 12.13
N GLU A 188 -9.73 16.36 13.25
CA GLU A 188 -10.07 15.61 14.45
C GLU A 188 -11.58 15.33 14.48
N THR A 189 -11.95 14.08 14.71
CA THR A 189 -13.30 13.66 15.07
C THR A 189 -13.32 13.24 16.53
N SER A 190 -14.47 12.86 17.09
CA SER A 190 -14.60 12.54 18.52
C SER A 190 -13.54 11.56 19.03
N ASN A 191 -13.27 10.48 18.29
CA ASN A 191 -12.37 9.40 18.72
C ASN A 191 -11.27 9.09 17.70
N ASN A 192 -11.22 9.80 16.56
CA ASN A 192 -10.30 9.48 15.47
C ASN A 192 -9.69 10.74 14.87
N LEU A 193 -8.58 10.57 14.19
CA LEU A 193 -8.00 11.52 13.27
C LEU A 193 -8.30 11.08 11.84
N LEU A 194 -8.82 11.97 11.03
CA LEU A 194 -9.08 11.78 9.60
C LEU A 194 -8.01 12.51 8.80
N MET A 195 -7.18 11.77 8.10
CA MET A 195 -6.27 12.31 7.10
C MET A 195 -6.88 12.10 5.72
N THR A 196 -7.05 13.18 4.96
CA THR A 196 -7.58 13.17 3.60
C THR A 196 -6.52 13.68 2.64
N ILE A 197 -6.23 12.92 1.59
CA ILE A 197 -5.33 13.34 0.49
C ILE A 197 -6.16 13.42 -0.79
N LYS A 198 -6.08 14.58 -1.46
CA LYS A 198 -6.81 14.89 -2.70
C LYS A 198 -5.83 15.32 -3.78
N ASP A 199 -5.97 14.77 -4.97
CA ASP A 199 -5.26 15.21 -6.17
C ASP A 199 -6.22 15.81 -7.22
N GLU A 200 -5.66 16.39 -8.24
CA GLU A 200 -6.38 16.94 -9.42
C GLU A 200 -6.14 16.08 -10.67
N GLY A 201 -5.71 14.84 -10.49
CA GLY A 201 -5.50 13.88 -11.57
C GLY A 201 -6.80 13.39 -12.23
N PRO A 202 -6.72 12.32 -13.02
CA PRO A 202 -7.89 11.79 -13.74
C PRO A 202 -8.94 11.16 -12.80
N GLY A 203 -8.60 10.87 -11.55
CA GLY A 203 -9.43 10.11 -10.62
C GLY A 203 -9.37 8.59 -10.88
N PHE A 204 -10.21 7.85 -10.17
CA PHE A 204 -10.33 6.40 -10.34
C PHE A 204 -11.36 6.10 -11.45
N SER A 205 -10.99 5.26 -12.39
CA SER A 205 -11.88 4.76 -13.45
C SER A 205 -12.79 3.61 -13.01
N GLU A 206 -12.53 3.09 -11.80
CA GLU A 206 -13.20 1.91 -11.26
C GLU A 206 -14.57 2.24 -10.69
N ALA A 207 -15.58 1.44 -11.04
CA ALA A 207 -16.90 1.48 -10.42
C ALA A 207 -16.86 1.11 -8.91
N SER A 208 -15.83 0.36 -8.48
CA SER A 208 -15.61 -0.01 -7.08
C SER A 208 -14.19 0.35 -6.65
N PRO A 209 -14.00 1.47 -5.94
CA PRO A 209 -12.68 1.91 -5.47
C PRO A 209 -11.97 0.91 -4.54
N GLN A 210 -12.69 -0.02 -3.94
CA GLN A 210 -12.11 -1.08 -3.10
C GLN A 210 -11.10 -1.97 -3.83
N LYS A 211 -11.21 -2.09 -5.16
CA LYS A 211 -10.29 -2.90 -5.97
C LYS A 211 -8.87 -2.33 -6.01
N ILE A 212 -8.71 -1.01 -5.88
CA ILE A 212 -7.39 -0.36 -5.93
C ILE A 212 -6.48 -0.78 -4.76
N PHE A 213 -7.04 -1.27 -3.66
CA PHE A 213 -6.29 -1.78 -2.51
C PHE A 213 -5.88 -3.26 -2.66
N LYS A 214 -6.24 -3.94 -3.75
CA LYS A 214 -5.74 -5.28 -4.03
C LYS A 214 -4.26 -5.21 -4.43
N ARG A 215 -3.51 -6.25 -4.09
CA ARG A 215 -2.10 -6.40 -4.48
C ARG A 215 -1.98 -6.41 -5.99
N PHE A 216 -0.90 -5.81 -6.50
CA PHE A 216 -0.56 -5.75 -7.93
C PHE A 216 -1.66 -5.12 -8.81
N TYR A 217 -2.68 -4.52 -8.19
CA TYR A 217 -3.70 -3.83 -8.96
C TYR A 217 -3.15 -2.51 -9.49
N SER A 218 -3.14 -2.37 -10.80
CA SER A 218 -2.79 -1.14 -11.48
C SER A 218 -3.67 -0.97 -12.71
N ASN A 219 -4.45 0.08 -12.74
CA ASN A 219 -5.21 0.51 -13.92
C ASN A 219 -4.73 1.88 -14.38
N ARG A 220 -3.39 2.00 -14.56
CA ARG A 220 -2.75 3.25 -14.97
C ARG A 220 -2.79 3.40 -16.48
N PRO A 221 -3.20 4.58 -17.00
CA PRO A 221 -2.92 4.94 -18.37
C PRO A 221 -1.40 4.90 -18.64
N LYS A 222 -1.00 4.46 -19.83
CA LYS A 222 0.42 4.31 -20.23
C LYS A 222 1.25 5.59 -20.06
N SER A 223 0.61 6.76 -20.04
CA SER A 223 1.22 8.08 -19.87
C SER A 223 1.66 8.42 -18.44
N PHE A 224 1.22 7.67 -17.41
CA PHE A 224 1.42 8.01 -16.01
C PHE A 224 2.48 7.14 -15.29
N GLY A 225 3.48 6.68 -16.01
CA GLY A 225 4.60 5.92 -15.41
C GLY A 225 4.22 4.51 -14.95
N LYS A 226 5.18 3.83 -14.36
CA LYS A 226 5.08 2.41 -14.03
C LYS A 226 5.25 2.24 -12.52
N HIS A 227 4.24 1.68 -11.85
CA HIS A 227 4.31 1.29 -10.45
C HIS A 227 3.89 -0.17 -10.29
N SER A 228 4.36 -0.83 -9.23
CA SER A 228 4.12 -2.26 -8.98
C SER A 228 2.66 -2.60 -8.64
N GLY A 229 1.87 -1.60 -8.24
CA GLY A 229 0.51 -1.83 -7.72
C GLY A 229 0.48 -2.35 -6.28
N LEU A 230 1.60 -2.25 -5.55
CA LEU A 230 1.70 -2.66 -4.14
C LEU A 230 1.49 -1.50 -3.16
N GLY A 231 1.78 -0.25 -3.53
CA GLY A 231 1.78 0.90 -2.63
C GLY A 231 0.48 1.08 -1.84
N LEU A 232 -0.67 1.07 -2.51
CA LEU A 232 -1.98 1.21 -1.83
C LEU A 232 -2.34 -0.01 -0.98
N ASN A 233 -1.89 -1.22 -1.34
CA ASN A 233 -2.06 -2.39 -0.50
C ASN A 233 -1.21 -2.30 0.78
N ILE A 234 0.03 -1.82 0.67
CA ILE A 234 0.91 -1.55 1.83
C ILE A 234 0.24 -0.53 2.76
N VAL A 235 -0.26 0.57 2.22
CA VAL A 235 -1.00 1.59 3.00
C VAL A 235 -2.15 0.94 3.76
N LYS A 236 -3.00 0.15 3.10
CA LYS A 236 -4.12 -0.53 3.74
C LYS A 236 -3.67 -1.43 4.89
N ASN A 237 -2.62 -2.23 4.71
CA ASN A 237 -2.12 -3.12 5.74
C ASN A 237 -1.57 -2.36 6.95
N ILE A 238 -0.82 -1.27 6.73
CA ILE A 238 -0.31 -0.43 7.81
C ILE A 238 -1.45 0.26 8.55
N VAL A 239 -2.43 0.82 7.85
CA VAL A 239 -3.61 1.46 8.46
C VAL A 239 -4.38 0.45 9.32
N GLN A 240 -4.59 -0.77 8.83
CA GLN A 240 -5.25 -1.84 9.59
C GLN A 240 -4.44 -2.27 10.83
N LEU A 241 -3.09 -2.32 10.74
CA LEU A 241 -2.22 -2.55 11.89
C LEU A 241 -2.45 -1.51 13.00
N HIS A 242 -2.69 -0.26 12.62
CA HIS A 242 -3.01 0.85 13.52
C HIS A 242 -4.49 0.91 13.91
N LYS A 243 -5.26 -0.16 13.67
CA LYS A 243 -6.71 -0.25 13.95
C LYS A 243 -7.53 0.83 13.23
N GLY A 244 -6.98 1.38 12.15
CA GLY A 244 -7.61 2.38 11.30
C GLY A 244 -8.40 1.77 10.14
N THR A 245 -9.02 2.64 9.37
CA THR A 245 -9.70 2.30 8.12
C THR A 245 -9.25 3.22 6.99
N ILE A 246 -9.31 2.72 5.76
CA ILE A 246 -8.97 3.49 4.56
C ILE A 246 -10.09 3.38 3.53
N ALA A 247 -10.41 4.50 2.92
CA ALA A 247 -11.37 4.60 1.82
C ALA A 247 -10.79 5.41 0.67
N ALA A 248 -11.28 5.16 -0.54
CA ALA A 248 -10.93 5.94 -1.71
C ALA A 248 -12.19 6.23 -2.52
N SER A 249 -12.22 7.42 -3.12
CA SER A 249 -13.33 7.89 -3.95
C SER A 249 -12.81 8.91 -4.97
N ASN A 250 -13.63 9.23 -5.95
CA ASN A 250 -13.41 10.40 -6.78
C ASN A 250 -13.92 11.66 -6.07
N ARG A 251 -13.32 12.82 -6.35
CA ARG A 251 -13.79 14.11 -5.85
C ARG A 251 -15.19 14.39 -6.40
N LEU A 252 -16.09 14.93 -5.56
CA LEU A 252 -17.50 15.07 -5.91
C LEU A 252 -17.76 16.13 -7.00
N ASN A 253 -17.06 17.26 -6.96
CA ASN A 253 -17.37 18.43 -7.81
C ASN A 253 -16.26 18.78 -8.81
N THR A 254 -15.15 18.05 -8.80
CA THR A 254 -13.98 18.32 -9.63
C THR A 254 -13.33 17.00 -10.04
N LYS A 255 -12.50 17.02 -11.09
CA LYS A 255 -11.66 15.87 -11.41
C LYS A 255 -10.65 15.63 -10.28
N GLY A 256 -10.28 14.38 -10.08
CA GLY A 256 -9.27 13.97 -9.13
C GLY A 256 -9.71 12.83 -8.24
N ALA A 257 -8.73 12.23 -7.58
CA ALA A 257 -8.94 11.20 -6.57
C ALA A 257 -8.93 11.78 -5.17
N GLN A 258 -9.54 11.06 -4.25
CA GLN A 258 -9.53 11.32 -2.81
C GLN A 258 -9.30 10.02 -2.08
N VAL A 259 -8.31 10.02 -1.17
CA VAL A 259 -8.04 8.90 -0.26
C VAL A 259 -8.19 9.41 1.17
N GLU A 260 -8.94 8.68 1.97
CA GLU A 260 -9.25 8.98 3.37
C GLU A 260 -8.69 7.89 4.27
N VAL A 261 -7.91 8.29 5.26
CA VAL A 261 -7.35 7.41 6.29
C VAL A 261 -7.85 7.86 7.64
N LEU A 262 -8.57 6.97 8.33
CA LEU A 262 -9.10 7.19 9.67
C LEU A 262 -8.28 6.38 10.66
N LEU A 263 -7.68 7.04 11.65
CA LEU A 263 -6.84 6.43 12.68
C LEU A 263 -7.38 6.74 14.07
N PRO A 264 -7.38 5.79 15.03
CA PRO A 264 -7.80 6.05 16.40
C PRO A 264 -6.91 7.13 17.05
N LYS A 265 -7.53 8.13 17.65
CA LYS A 265 -6.85 9.18 18.43
C LYS A 265 -6.25 8.57 19.71
N PHE A 266 -5.07 9.03 20.07
CA PHE A 266 -4.50 8.74 21.38
C PHE A 266 -5.25 9.56 22.45
N SER A 267 -5.94 8.84 23.34
CA SER A 267 -6.65 9.43 24.50
C SER A 267 -5.72 9.52 25.69
#